data_a5b1ded6664f83ed3c435b260ce12341
#
_entry.id   a5b1ded6664f83ed3c435b260ce12341
#
_cell.length_a   1.000
_cell.length_b   1.000
_cell.length_c   1.000
_cell.angle_alpha   90.00
_cell.angle_beta   90.00
_cell.angle_gamma   90.00
#
_symmetry.space_group_name_H-M   'P 1'
#
loop_
_entity.id
_entity.type
_entity.pdbx_description
1 polymer ?
#
loop_
_entity_poly.entity_id
_entity_poly.type
_entity_poly.pdbx_seq_one_letter_code
_entity_poly.pdbx_strand_id
1 'polypeptide(L)'
;LSAGRMVGLSACLAGTLLQKADYSGKFFPNMPFYGVWWVAAVLLICVAVCAIFGAINGIVVSYLQVPAFIGTLGMQLIVYGVCLVYTNATPIGGYRAAYTEVAKGQLFGFIPYLFLIALAVGIVMWFVYNKMPHGKYMYAIGGNEQAAEVSGVNTKKTKIIIYITAAACYALGGFLVGAKSGGSSVNMGYGWELEAIAACTIGGVSVNGGIGRISGVLIGVLVFEILKTCLQYLGVDTNYQYIAQGIVIVVAIALDIRKYIAKK
;
A
#
# COMPACT_ATOMS: atom_id res chain seq x y z
N LEU A 1 0.04 8.43 5.31
CA LEU A 1 0.46 7.53 6.41
C LEU A 1 -0.47 6.34 6.68
N SER A 2 -1.73 6.36 6.21
CA SER A 2 -2.68 5.26 6.45
C SER A 2 -2.41 3.97 5.66
N ALA A 3 -1.38 3.92 4.82
CA ALA A 3 -1.08 2.83 3.90
C ALA A 3 -0.93 1.47 4.63
N GLY A 4 -0.06 1.41 5.63
CA GLY A 4 0.22 0.17 6.36
C GLY A 4 -1.01 -0.41 7.05
N ARG A 5 -1.87 0.44 7.63
CA ARG A 5 -3.10 -0.03 8.27
C ARG A 5 -4.18 -0.47 7.28
N MET A 6 -4.23 0.15 6.09
CA MET A 6 -5.10 -0.33 5.00
C MET A 6 -4.64 -1.70 4.46
N VAL A 7 -3.33 -1.93 4.38
CA VAL A 7 -2.76 -3.25 4.08
C VAL A 7 -3.21 -4.28 5.13
N GLY A 8 -3.11 -3.95 6.42
CA GLY A 8 -3.55 -4.80 7.52
C GLY A 8 -5.05 -5.12 7.47
N LEU A 9 -5.89 -4.10 7.24
CA LEU A 9 -7.34 -4.27 7.11
C LEU A 9 -7.69 -5.19 5.93
N SER A 10 -7.08 -4.98 4.77
CA SER A 10 -7.29 -5.83 3.59
C SER A 10 -6.87 -7.27 3.85
N ALA A 11 -5.72 -7.50 4.50
CA ALA A 11 -5.26 -8.83 4.87
C ALA A 11 -6.22 -9.54 5.84
N CYS A 12 -6.76 -8.81 6.83
CA CYS A 12 -7.74 -9.34 7.78
C CYS A 12 -9.08 -9.65 7.10
N LEU A 13 -9.58 -8.74 6.25
CA LEU A 13 -10.82 -8.98 5.47
C LEU A 13 -10.69 -10.21 4.56
N ALA A 14 -9.61 -10.29 3.80
CA ALA A 14 -9.34 -11.44 2.95
C ALA A 14 -9.23 -12.72 3.77
N GLY A 15 -8.51 -12.62 4.90
CA GLY A 15 -8.31 -13.75 5.79
C GLY A 15 -9.60 -14.32 6.36
N THR A 16 -10.52 -13.49 6.85
CA THR A 16 -11.80 -13.92 7.42
C THR A 16 -12.74 -14.54 6.38
N LEU A 17 -12.73 -14.01 5.15
CA LEU A 17 -13.61 -14.46 4.07
C LEU A 17 -13.09 -15.70 3.31
N LEU A 18 -11.80 -15.99 3.43
CA LEU A 18 -11.11 -17.08 2.70
C LEU A 18 -10.59 -18.19 3.61
N GLN A 19 -11.20 -18.38 4.79
CA GLN A 19 -10.89 -19.49 5.69
C GLN A 19 -11.38 -20.83 5.12
N LYS A 20 -10.72 -21.94 5.50
CA LYS A 20 -11.16 -23.30 5.18
C LYS A 20 -12.50 -23.61 5.83
N ALA A 21 -13.26 -24.55 5.23
CA ALA A 21 -14.57 -24.92 5.74
C ALA A 21 -14.52 -25.61 7.09
N ASP A 22 -13.50 -26.44 7.27
CA ASP A 22 -13.26 -27.32 8.42
C ASP A 22 -12.44 -26.66 9.53
N TYR A 23 -12.12 -25.34 9.38
CA TYR A 23 -11.36 -24.61 10.38
C TYR A 23 -12.21 -24.28 11.61
N SER A 24 -11.80 -24.73 12.79
CA SER A 24 -12.54 -24.58 14.05
C SER A 24 -12.69 -23.12 14.52
N GLY A 25 -11.74 -22.26 14.19
CA GLY A 25 -11.75 -20.82 14.50
C GLY A 25 -12.34 -19.93 13.41
N LYS A 26 -13.32 -20.39 12.66
CA LYS A 26 -13.90 -19.70 11.52
C LYS A 26 -14.72 -18.48 11.94
N PHE A 27 -14.42 -17.31 11.35
CA PHE A 27 -15.16 -16.07 11.61
C PHE A 27 -16.61 -16.12 11.10
N PHE A 28 -16.82 -16.76 9.92
CA PHE A 28 -18.13 -16.91 9.31
C PHE A 28 -18.48 -18.39 9.12
N PRO A 29 -19.11 -19.06 10.11
CA PRO A 29 -19.38 -20.49 10.05
C PRO A 29 -20.24 -20.91 8.86
N ASN A 30 -21.22 -20.09 8.50
CA ASN A 30 -22.24 -20.39 7.48
C ASN A 30 -21.89 -19.84 6.08
N MET A 31 -20.66 -19.43 5.83
CA MET A 31 -20.28 -18.96 4.48
C MET A 31 -20.29 -20.13 3.50
N PRO A 32 -21.07 -20.03 2.39
CA PRO A 32 -21.09 -21.06 1.38
C PRO A 32 -19.71 -21.17 0.69
N PHE A 33 -19.39 -22.37 0.23
CA PHE A 33 -18.16 -22.65 -0.47
C PHE A 33 -18.25 -22.16 -1.91
N TYR A 34 -17.53 -21.11 -2.23
CA TYR A 34 -17.33 -20.67 -3.61
C TYR A 34 -15.93 -21.06 -4.08
N GLY A 35 -15.80 -21.47 -5.33
CA GLY A 35 -14.53 -21.89 -5.96
C GLY A 35 -13.53 -20.73 -6.13
N VAL A 36 -12.64 -20.84 -7.10
CA VAL A 36 -11.60 -19.84 -7.41
C VAL A 36 -12.17 -18.44 -7.65
N TRP A 37 -13.36 -18.33 -8.23
CA TRP A 37 -14.08 -17.07 -8.43
C TRP A 37 -14.35 -16.30 -7.14
N TRP A 38 -14.50 -16.99 -6.01
CA TRP A 38 -14.71 -16.34 -4.72
C TRP A 38 -13.45 -15.60 -4.25
N VAL A 39 -12.26 -16.10 -4.58
CA VAL A 39 -10.99 -15.43 -4.27
C VAL A 39 -10.92 -14.08 -4.99
N ALA A 40 -11.32 -14.02 -6.27
CA ALA A 40 -11.40 -12.79 -7.03
C ALA A 40 -12.48 -11.83 -6.48
N ALA A 41 -13.64 -12.35 -6.10
CA ALA A 41 -14.71 -11.54 -5.49
C ALA A 41 -14.25 -10.92 -4.16
N VAL A 42 -13.56 -11.67 -3.31
CA VAL A 42 -13.01 -11.17 -2.05
C VAL A 42 -11.94 -10.09 -2.29
N LEU A 43 -11.09 -10.24 -3.31
CA LEU A 43 -10.18 -9.18 -3.70
C LEU A 43 -10.93 -7.88 -4.05
N LEU A 44 -12.00 -7.97 -4.83
CA LEU A 44 -12.82 -6.80 -5.18
C LEU A 44 -13.48 -6.17 -3.93
N ILE A 45 -13.94 -6.99 -2.97
CA ILE A 45 -14.46 -6.50 -1.69
C ILE A 45 -13.37 -5.75 -0.91
N CYS A 46 -12.18 -6.30 -0.80
CA CYS A 46 -11.04 -5.65 -0.15
C CYS A 46 -10.71 -4.29 -0.81
N VAL A 47 -10.67 -4.27 -2.14
CA VAL A 47 -10.43 -3.04 -2.91
C VAL A 47 -11.55 -2.02 -2.68
N ALA A 48 -12.81 -2.44 -2.71
CA ALA A 48 -13.95 -1.55 -2.48
C ALA A 48 -13.94 -0.94 -1.08
N VAL A 49 -13.72 -1.75 -0.04
CA VAL A 49 -13.65 -1.27 1.35
C VAL A 49 -12.48 -0.30 1.54
N CYS A 50 -11.28 -0.62 1.07
CA CYS A 50 -10.15 0.29 1.17
C CYS A 50 -10.35 1.56 0.34
N ALA A 51 -10.99 1.46 -0.84
CA ALA A 51 -11.32 2.61 -1.67
C ALA A 51 -12.28 3.60 -0.98
N ILE A 52 -13.21 3.11 -0.16
CA ILE A 52 -14.09 3.96 0.67
C ILE A 52 -13.24 4.77 1.66
N PHE A 53 -12.32 4.15 2.39
CA PHE A 53 -11.40 4.86 3.29
C PHE A 53 -10.48 5.81 2.52
N GLY A 54 -10.04 5.44 1.32
CA GLY A 54 -9.29 6.30 0.42
C GLY A 54 -10.11 7.52 -0.01
N ALA A 55 -11.37 7.34 -0.38
CA ALA A 55 -12.28 8.43 -0.74
C ALA A 55 -12.50 9.40 0.44
N ILE A 56 -12.72 8.87 1.65
CA ILE A 56 -12.86 9.69 2.87
C ILE A 56 -11.59 10.51 3.10
N ASN A 57 -10.39 9.91 3.00
CA ASN A 57 -9.13 10.63 3.07
C ASN A 57 -9.05 11.75 2.02
N GLY A 58 -9.40 11.43 0.78
CA GLY A 58 -9.44 12.39 -0.32
C GLY A 58 -10.37 13.57 -0.03
N ILE A 59 -11.56 13.31 0.52
CA ILE A 59 -12.53 14.35 0.89
C ILE A 59 -11.98 15.21 2.03
N VAL A 60 -11.44 14.62 3.08
CA VAL A 60 -10.86 15.33 4.23
C VAL A 60 -9.76 16.28 3.79
N VAL A 61 -8.85 15.82 2.94
CA VAL A 61 -7.72 16.64 2.46
C VAL A 61 -8.16 17.68 1.43
N SER A 62 -9.11 17.35 0.53
CA SER A 62 -9.44 18.24 -0.59
C SER A 62 -10.56 19.23 -0.29
N TYR A 63 -11.57 18.86 0.51
CA TYR A 63 -12.70 19.73 0.84
C TYR A 63 -12.57 20.38 2.21
N LEU A 64 -12.12 19.66 3.23
CA LEU A 64 -11.90 20.20 4.57
C LEU A 64 -10.53 20.86 4.72
N GLN A 65 -9.68 20.79 3.67
CA GLN A 65 -8.35 21.39 3.62
C GLN A 65 -7.45 21.00 4.81
N VAL A 66 -7.71 19.84 5.41
CA VAL A 66 -6.84 19.31 6.46
C VAL A 66 -5.49 18.92 5.84
N PRO A 67 -4.36 19.29 6.46
CA PRO A 67 -3.04 18.89 5.97
C PRO A 67 -2.98 17.37 5.77
N ALA A 68 -2.48 16.93 4.61
CA ALA A 68 -2.50 15.51 4.22
C ALA A 68 -1.85 14.60 5.25
N PHE A 69 -0.78 15.05 5.91
CA PHE A 69 -0.10 14.32 6.98
C PHE A 69 -1.06 14.04 8.15
N ILE A 70 -1.76 15.07 8.65
CA ILE A 70 -2.67 14.97 9.81
C ILE A 70 -3.90 14.12 9.45
N GLY A 71 -4.51 14.39 8.28
CA GLY A 71 -5.68 13.63 7.80
C GLY A 71 -5.40 12.14 7.67
N THR A 72 -4.27 11.78 7.05
CA THR A 72 -3.91 10.37 6.86
C THR A 72 -3.45 9.69 8.16
N LEU A 73 -2.86 10.44 9.11
CA LEU A 73 -2.51 9.91 10.42
C LEU A 73 -3.77 9.62 11.25
N GLY A 74 -4.77 10.51 11.24
CA GLY A 74 -6.07 10.24 11.86
C GLY A 74 -6.76 9.02 11.24
N MET A 75 -6.76 8.93 9.91
CA MET A 75 -7.31 7.77 9.20
C MET A 75 -6.59 6.46 9.54
N GLN A 76 -5.28 6.50 9.76
CA GLN A 76 -4.50 5.35 10.21
C GLN A 76 -5.06 4.76 11.51
N LEU A 77 -5.39 5.61 12.48
CA LEU A 77 -5.98 5.20 13.76
C LEU A 77 -7.42 4.69 13.59
N ILE A 78 -8.22 5.35 12.74
CA ILE A 78 -9.59 4.91 12.42
C ILE A 78 -9.58 3.50 11.82
N VAL A 79 -8.76 3.28 10.78
CA VAL A 79 -8.66 1.98 10.09
C VAL A 79 -8.16 0.90 11.06
N TYR A 80 -7.19 1.23 11.92
CA TYR A 80 -6.70 0.31 12.94
C TYR A 80 -7.81 -0.06 13.94
N GLY A 81 -8.56 0.94 14.45
CA GLY A 81 -9.68 0.71 15.35
C GLY A 81 -10.79 -0.14 14.73
N VAL A 82 -11.15 0.15 13.47
CA VAL A 82 -12.11 -0.66 12.71
C VAL A 82 -11.62 -2.11 12.57
N CYS A 83 -10.34 -2.31 12.27
CA CYS A 83 -9.76 -3.64 12.15
C CYS A 83 -9.78 -4.40 13.50
N LEU A 84 -9.46 -3.72 14.60
CA LEU A 84 -9.53 -4.30 15.96
C LEU A 84 -10.95 -4.74 16.33
N VAL A 85 -11.94 -3.88 16.12
CA VAL A 85 -13.34 -4.18 16.39
C VAL A 85 -13.83 -5.33 15.50
N TYR A 86 -13.51 -5.29 14.21
CA TYR A 86 -13.91 -6.32 13.26
C TYR A 86 -13.33 -7.70 13.60
N THR A 87 -12.07 -7.78 14.02
CA THR A 87 -11.38 -9.05 14.29
C THR A 87 -11.39 -9.48 15.75
N ASN A 88 -11.98 -8.66 16.65
CA ASN A 88 -11.82 -8.82 18.11
C ASN A 88 -10.34 -8.98 18.52
N ALA A 89 -9.43 -8.30 17.82
CA ALA A 89 -7.97 -8.36 18.02
C ALA A 89 -7.37 -9.78 17.93
N THR A 90 -8.11 -10.75 17.39
CA THR A 90 -7.65 -12.14 17.27
C THR A 90 -6.88 -12.35 15.97
N PRO A 91 -5.76 -13.11 15.98
CA PRO A 91 -5.09 -13.53 14.77
C PRO A 91 -6.00 -14.43 13.92
N ILE A 92 -5.92 -14.23 12.60
CA ILE A 92 -6.73 -14.96 11.62
C ILE A 92 -5.83 -15.94 10.89
N GLY A 93 -6.22 -17.20 10.87
CA GLY A 93 -5.51 -18.27 10.18
C GLY A 93 -6.45 -19.21 9.46
N GLY A 94 -5.95 -20.37 9.06
CA GLY A 94 -6.75 -21.42 8.43
C GLY A 94 -7.18 -21.09 6.99
N TYR A 95 -6.29 -20.48 6.19
CA TYR A 95 -6.60 -20.07 4.83
C TYR A 95 -6.72 -21.23 3.86
N ARG A 96 -7.59 -21.08 2.86
CA ARG A 96 -7.74 -22.04 1.76
C ARG A 96 -6.50 -22.09 0.89
N ALA A 97 -6.20 -23.29 0.36
CA ALA A 97 -5.11 -23.46 -0.59
C ALA A 97 -5.23 -22.53 -1.80
N ALA A 98 -6.44 -22.41 -2.39
CA ALA A 98 -6.68 -21.55 -3.53
C ALA A 98 -6.30 -20.07 -3.29
N TYR A 99 -6.41 -19.59 -2.05
CA TYR A 99 -5.98 -18.23 -1.70
C TYR A 99 -4.46 -18.14 -1.54
N THR A 100 -3.85 -19.09 -0.82
CA THR A 100 -2.41 -19.09 -0.58
C THR A 100 -1.60 -19.34 -1.85
N GLU A 101 -2.14 -20.13 -2.79
CA GLU A 101 -1.53 -20.39 -4.09
C GLU A 101 -1.38 -19.14 -4.95
N VAL A 102 -2.27 -18.15 -4.83
CA VAL A 102 -2.13 -16.86 -5.53
C VAL A 102 -0.79 -16.19 -5.21
N ALA A 103 -0.29 -16.37 -4.00
CA ALA A 103 0.97 -15.75 -3.58
C ALA A 103 2.17 -16.70 -3.57
N LYS A 104 1.93 -18.00 -3.35
CA LYS A 104 3.00 -19.03 -3.25
C LYS A 104 3.26 -19.72 -4.58
N GLY A 105 2.32 -19.63 -5.54
CA GLY A 105 2.46 -20.25 -6.84
C GLY A 105 3.60 -19.67 -7.65
N GLN A 106 4.15 -20.50 -8.55
CA GLN A 106 5.25 -20.17 -9.44
C GLN A 106 4.89 -20.49 -10.88
N LEU A 107 5.20 -19.59 -11.79
CA LEU A 107 5.12 -19.83 -13.23
C LEU A 107 6.39 -20.53 -13.69
N PHE A 108 6.26 -21.64 -14.43
CA PHE A 108 7.39 -22.47 -14.90
C PHE A 108 8.32 -22.98 -13.76
N GLY A 109 7.87 -22.99 -12.51
CA GLY A 109 8.63 -23.49 -11.36
C GLY A 109 9.72 -22.55 -10.82
N PHE A 110 9.91 -21.35 -11.37
CA PHE A 110 10.93 -20.39 -10.91
C PHE A 110 10.47 -18.95 -10.80
N ILE A 111 9.40 -18.50 -11.48
CA ILE A 111 8.90 -17.12 -11.40
C ILE A 111 7.74 -17.05 -10.41
N PRO A 112 7.89 -16.41 -9.23
CA PRO A 112 6.78 -16.26 -8.28
C PRO A 112 5.63 -15.42 -8.88
N TYR A 113 4.38 -15.84 -8.67
CA TYR A 113 3.21 -15.05 -9.11
C TYR A 113 3.20 -13.65 -8.51
N LEU A 114 3.70 -13.46 -7.29
CA LEU A 114 3.83 -12.15 -6.66
C LEU A 114 4.68 -11.18 -7.51
N PHE A 115 5.78 -11.65 -8.11
CA PHE A 115 6.61 -10.84 -8.98
C PHE A 115 5.86 -10.40 -10.24
N LEU A 116 5.10 -11.33 -10.85
CA LEU A 116 4.29 -11.03 -12.04
C LEU A 116 3.19 -10.02 -11.73
N ILE A 117 2.51 -10.16 -10.58
CA ILE A 117 1.47 -9.24 -10.14
C ILE A 117 2.07 -7.86 -9.86
N ALA A 118 3.22 -7.80 -9.16
CA ALA A 118 3.91 -6.54 -8.89
C ALA A 118 4.34 -5.83 -10.18
N LEU A 119 4.87 -6.60 -11.15
CA LEU A 119 5.25 -6.08 -12.46
C LEU A 119 4.03 -5.56 -13.24
N ALA A 120 2.93 -6.31 -13.24
CA ALA A 120 1.68 -5.89 -13.90
C ALA A 120 1.14 -4.59 -13.29
N VAL A 121 1.11 -4.47 -11.95
CA VAL A 121 0.72 -3.23 -11.27
C VAL A 121 1.68 -2.09 -11.63
N GLY A 122 2.98 -2.33 -11.66
CA GLY A 122 3.99 -1.35 -12.09
C GLY A 122 3.74 -0.84 -13.51
N ILE A 123 3.43 -1.73 -14.45
CA ILE A 123 3.11 -1.38 -15.85
C ILE A 123 1.82 -0.55 -15.92
N VAL A 124 0.76 -0.97 -15.21
CA VAL A 124 -0.52 -0.24 -15.16
C VAL A 124 -0.31 1.16 -14.59
N MET A 125 0.40 1.28 -13.48
CA MET A 125 0.68 2.58 -12.87
C MET A 125 1.60 3.44 -13.76
N TRP A 126 2.58 2.83 -14.42
CA TRP A 126 3.40 3.54 -15.43
C TRP A 126 2.53 4.13 -16.53
N PHE A 127 1.56 3.36 -17.05
CA PHE A 127 0.63 3.81 -18.08
C PHE A 127 -0.25 4.97 -17.55
N VAL A 128 -0.83 4.82 -16.36
CA VAL A 128 -1.67 5.85 -15.73
C VAL A 128 -0.89 7.16 -15.55
N TYR A 129 0.32 7.10 -15.00
CA TYR A 129 1.11 8.30 -14.73
C TYR A 129 1.67 8.98 -16.00
N ASN A 130 2.06 8.20 -17.01
CA ASN A 130 2.75 8.77 -18.18
C ASN A 130 1.83 9.00 -19.38
N LYS A 131 0.75 8.24 -19.52
CA LYS A 131 -0.11 8.29 -20.72
C LYS A 131 -1.49 8.89 -20.48
N MET A 132 -2.02 8.82 -19.26
CA MET A 132 -3.34 9.35 -18.97
C MET A 132 -3.30 10.82 -18.53
N PRO A 133 -4.34 11.63 -18.85
CA PRO A 133 -4.45 13.02 -18.39
C PRO A 133 -4.40 13.15 -16.86
N HIS A 134 -4.97 12.17 -16.17
CA HIS A 134 -4.99 12.12 -14.71
C HIS A 134 -3.58 12.11 -14.10
N GLY A 135 -2.63 11.37 -14.68
CA GLY A 135 -1.23 11.39 -14.26
C GLY A 135 -0.59 12.76 -14.41
N LYS A 136 -0.85 13.47 -15.52
CA LYS A 136 -0.37 14.85 -15.72
C LYS A 136 -0.94 15.81 -14.67
N TYR A 137 -2.21 15.65 -14.30
CA TYR A 137 -2.84 16.45 -13.24
C TYR A 137 -2.21 16.18 -11.86
N MET A 138 -1.85 14.93 -11.57
CA MET A 138 -1.13 14.58 -10.33
C MET A 138 0.20 15.32 -10.23
N TYR A 139 1.01 15.34 -11.30
CA TYR A 139 2.27 16.09 -11.33
C TYR A 139 2.07 17.61 -11.23
N ALA A 140 1.07 18.14 -11.93
CA ALA A 140 0.75 19.57 -11.88
C ALA A 140 0.35 20.01 -10.46
N ILE A 141 -0.55 19.30 -9.81
CA ILE A 141 -0.99 19.57 -8.43
C ILE A 141 0.18 19.46 -7.45
N GLY A 142 1.01 18.42 -7.59
CA GLY A 142 2.19 18.25 -6.74
C GLY A 142 3.27 19.32 -6.95
N GLY A 143 3.35 19.93 -8.14
CA GLY A 143 4.27 21.02 -8.41
C GLY A 143 3.77 22.39 -7.90
N ASN A 144 2.55 22.74 -8.24
CA ASN A 144 1.88 23.95 -7.76
C ASN A 144 0.36 23.78 -7.92
N GLU A 145 -0.34 23.59 -6.80
CA GLU A 145 -1.78 23.37 -6.79
C GLU A 145 -2.56 24.57 -7.32
N GLN A 146 -2.18 25.79 -6.93
CA GLN A 146 -2.87 27.01 -7.36
C GLN A 146 -2.72 27.22 -8.87
N ALA A 147 -1.52 27.02 -9.41
CA ALA A 147 -1.28 27.11 -10.84
C ALA A 147 -2.06 26.03 -11.64
N ALA A 148 -2.18 24.83 -11.11
CA ALA A 148 -2.97 23.77 -11.72
C ALA A 148 -4.47 24.13 -11.75
N GLU A 149 -5.00 24.73 -10.67
CA GLU A 149 -6.39 25.15 -10.58
C GLU A 149 -6.71 26.26 -11.58
N VAL A 150 -5.86 27.29 -11.67
CA VAL A 150 -5.99 28.37 -12.67
C VAL A 150 -5.91 27.84 -14.10
N SER A 151 -5.16 26.76 -14.32
CA SER A 151 -5.06 26.06 -15.61
C SER A 151 -6.27 25.16 -15.93
N GLY A 152 -7.33 25.19 -15.09
CA GLY A 152 -8.58 24.45 -15.30
C GLY A 152 -8.58 23.02 -14.79
N VAL A 153 -7.57 22.59 -14.02
CA VAL A 153 -7.56 21.28 -13.40
C VAL A 153 -8.48 21.26 -12.17
N ASN A 154 -9.40 20.32 -12.12
CA ASN A 154 -10.21 20.11 -10.91
C ASN A 154 -9.36 19.41 -9.83
N THR A 155 -8.68 20.21 -9.01
CA THR A 155 -7.72 19.74 -8.00
C THR A 155 -8.40 18.88 -6.95
N LYS A 156 -9.62 19.24 -6.50
CA LYS A 156 -10.38 18.48 -5.49
C LYS A 156 -10.71 17.07 -5.97
N LYS A 157 -11.32 16.96 -7.16
CA LYS A 157 -11.65 15.65 -7.75
C LYS A 157 -10.41 14.81 -8.00
N THR A 158 -9.34 15.43 -8.50
CA THR A 158 -8.08 14.73 -8.79
C THR A 158 -7.46 14.18 -7.50
N LYS A 159 -7.43 14.95 -6.41
CA LYS A 159 -6.95 14.47 -5.10
C LYS A 159 -7.74 13.26 -4.60
N ILE A 160 -9.08 13.28 -4.67
CA ILE A 160 -9.90 12.15 -4.24
C ILE A 160 -9.53 10.89 -5.05
N ILE A 161 -9.39 11.01 -6.37
CA ILE A 161 -9.02 9.87 -7.22
C ILE A 161 -7.62 9.35 -6.87
N ILE A 162 -6.66 10.24 -6.54
CA ILE A 162 -5.32 9.84 -6.07
C ILE A 162 -5.42 8.94 -4.83
N TYR A 163 -6.19 9.38 -3.82
CA TYR A 163 -6.36 8.60 -2.59
C TYR A 163 -7.09 7.27 -2.80
N ILE A 164 -8.11 7.25 -3.67
CA ILE A 164 -8.82 6.00 -4.04
C ILE A 164 -7.87 5.03 -4.75
N THR A 165 -7.10 5.50 -5.73
CA THR A 165 -6.14 4.67 -6.48
C THR A 165 -5.06 4.11 -5.56
N ALA A 166 -4.52 4.94 -4.65
CA ALA A 166 -3.55 4.50 -3.67
C ALA A 166 -4.14 3.43 -2.74
N ALA A 167 -5.37 3.65 -2.22
CA ALA A 167 -6.05 2.69 -1.36
C ALA A 167 -6.34 1.35 -2.05
N ALA A 168 -6.67 1.36 -3.34
CA ALA A 168 -6.81 0.15 -4.15
C ALA A 168 -5.49 -0.65 -4.24
N CYS A 169 -4.37 0.05 -4.42
CA CYS A 169 -3.03 -0.58 -4.41
C CYS A 169 -2.70 -1.15 -3.02
N TYR A 170 -3.03 -0.45 -1.93
CA TYR A 170 -2.83 -0.96 -0.57
C TYR A 170 -3.68 -2.20 -0.29
N ALA A 171 -4.93 -2.22 -0.77
CA ALA A 171 -5.81 -3.37 -0.66
C ALA A 171 -5.25 -4.60 -1.38
N LEU A 172 -4.74 -4.43 -2.60
CA LEU A 172 -4.09 -5.50 -3.35
C LEU A 172 -2.83 -6.00 -2.60
N GLY A 173 -2.00 -5.08 -2.11
CA GLY A 173 -0.83 -5.44 -1.31
C GLY A 173 -1.20 -6.26 -0.07
N GLY A 174 -2.20 -5.82 0.71
CA GLY A 174 -2.69 -6.52 1.89
C GLY A 174 -3.24 -7.91 1.60
N PHE A 175 -4.04 -8.02 0.54
CA PHE A 175 -4.55 -9.30 0.06
C PHE A 175 -3.41 -10.28 -0.26
N LEU A 176 -2.41 -9.85 -0.99
CA LEU A 176 -1.27 -10.68 -1.38
C LEU A 176 -0.36 -11.05 -0.19
N VAL A 177 -0.16 -10.14 0.74
CA VAL A 177 0.63 -10.40 1.95
C VAL A 177 -0.07 -11.41 2.85
N GLY A 178 -1.39 -11.29 3.05
CA GLY A 178 -2.18 -12.29 3.76
C GLY A 178 -2.07 -13.68 3.11
N ALA A 179 -2.18 -13.75 1.78
CA ALA A 179 -2.01 -14.99 1.02
C ALA A 179 -0.62 -15.61 1.19
N LYS A 180 0.43 -14.79 1.18
CA LYS A 180 1.83 -15.24 1.35
C LYS A 180 2.09 -15.75 2.76
N SER A 181 1.64 -15.01 3.78
CA SER A 181 1.87 -15.34 5.19
C SER A 181 1.08 -16.57 5.66
N GLY A 182 -0.07 -16.83 5.04
CA GLY A 182 -0.97 -17.91 5.49
C GLY A 182 -1.74 -17.58 6.78
N GLY A 183 -1.59 -16.35 7.28
CA GLY A 183 -2.30 -15.79 8.43
C GLY A 183 -2.24 -14.27 8.39
N SER A 184 -3.13 -13.59 9.11
CA SER A 184 -3.12 -12.14 9.26
C SER A 184 -3.42 -11.71 10.69
N SER A 185 -2.98 -10.51 11.02
CA SER A 185 -3.27 -9.86 12.29
C SER A 185 -3.47 -8.37 12.08
N VAL A 186 -4.06 -7.71 13.05
CA VAL A 186 -4.29 -6.25 13.03
C VAL A 186 -3.00 -5.43 12.96
N ASN A 187 -1.86 -6.03 13.33
CA ASN A 187 -0.56 -5.38 13.29
C ASN A 187 0.18 -5.59 11.95
N MET A 188 -0.38 -6.38 11.03
CA MET A 188 0.21 -6.55 9.71
C MET A 188 0.27 -5.21 8.96
N GLY A 189 1.42 -4.91 8.37
CA GLY A 189 1.65 -3.64 7.68
C GLY A 189 2.01 -2.45 8.58
N TYR A 190 2.16 -2.65 9.89
CA TYR A 190 2.60 -1.58 10.80
C TYR A 190 4.00 -1.08 10.44
N GLY A 191 4.13 0.24 10.23
CA GLY A 191 5.40 0.88 9.88
C GLY A 191 5.77 0.82 8.39
N TRP A 192 5.05 0.05 7.58
CA TRP A 192 5.34 -0.08 6.14
C TRP A 192 5.14 1.21 5.36
N GLU A 193 4.32 2.14 5.88
CA GLU A 193 4.19 3.48 5.31
C GLU A 193 5.52 4.24 5.32
N LEU A 194 6.31 4.10 6.37
CA LEU A 194 7.63 4.76 6.49
C LEU A 194 8.65 4.12 5.55
N GLU A 195 8.65 2.78 5.47
CA GLU A 195 9.50 2.05 4.53
C GLU A 195 9.18 2.42 3.07
N ALA A 196 7.88 2.53 2.73
CA ALA A 196 7.45 2.92 1.40
C ALA A 196 7.88 4.36 1.04
N ILE A 197 7.78 5.31 1.99
CA ILE A 197 8.25 6.69 1.79
C ILE A 197 9.76 6.67 1.52
N ALA A 198 10.55 5.95 2.33
CA ALA A 198 11.99 5.84 2.14
C ALA A 198 12.35 5.25 0.76
N ALA A 199 11.73 4.13 0.41
CA ALA A 199 11.96 3.49 -0.89
C ALA A 199 11.61 4.42 -2.06
N CYS A 200 10.48 5.14 -2.00
CA CYS A 200 10.11 6.11 -3.02
C CYS A 200 11.11 7.27 -3.11
N THR A 201 11.58 7.79 -1.96
CA THR A 201 12.55 8.90 -1.93
C THR A 201 13.90 8.47 -2.49
N ILE A 202 14.39 7.27 -2.14
CA ILE A 202 15.59 6.66 -2.74
C ILE A 202 15.40 6.53 -4.26
N GLY A 203 14.21 6.15 -4.69
CA GLY A 203 13.82 6.07 -6.11
C GLY A 203 13.66 7.42 -6.82
N GLY A 204 13.91 8.56 -6.12
CA GLY A 204 13.86 9.90 -6.70
C GLY A 204 12.46 10.52 -6.77
N VAL A 205 11.52 10.05 -5.95
CA VAL A 205 10.23 10.73 -5.74
C VAL A 205 10.41 11.81 -4.69
N SER A 206 10.04 13.05 -5.02
CA SER A 206 10.14 14.17 -4.09
C SER A 206 9.00 14.14 -3.07
N VAL A 207 9.37 14.32 -1.80
CA VAL A 207 8.40 14.46 -0.69
C VAL A 207 7.60 15.75 -0.82
N ASN A 208 8.16 16.80 -1.46
CA ASN A 208 7.46 18.06 -1.72
C ASN A 208 6.45 17.97 -2.88
N GLY A 209 6.44 16.87 -3.63
CA GLY A 209 5.52 16.63 -4.75
C GLY A 209 6.06 17.03 -6.12
N GLY A 210 5.28 16.78 -7.15
CA GLY A 210 5.54 17.19 -8.54
C GLY A 210 6.67 16.45 -9.29
N ILE A 211 7.49 15.68 -8.60
CA ILE A 211 8.64 14.98 -9.18
C ILE A 211 8.62 13.51 -8.75
N GLY A 212 8.79 12.61 -9.73
CA GLY A 212 8.87 11.17 -9.50
C GLY A 212 8.72 10.38 -10.81
N ARG A 213 9.16 9.13 -10.79
CA ARG A 213 9.01 8.19 -11.92
C ARG A 213 8.72 6.80 -11.37
N ILE A 214 7.81 6.07 -12.00
CA ILE A 214 7.46 4.69 -11.57
C ILE A 214 8.69 3.77 -11.64
N SER A 215 9.52 3.87 -12.66
CA SER A 215 10.77 3.10 -12.75
C SER A 215 11.71 3.40 -11.56
N GLY A 216 11.79 4.67 -11.14
CA GLY A 216 12.54 5.06 -9.95
C GLY A 216 11.98 4.42 -8.68
N VAL A 217 10.66 4.42 -8.51
CA VAL A 217 10.00 3.76 -7.35
C VAL A 217 10.34 2.27 -7.31
N LEU A 218 10.27 1.56 -8.44
CA LEU A 218 10.61 0.13 -8.51
C LEU A 218 12.07 -0.13 -8.11
N ILE A 219 12.99 0.69 -8.61
CA ILE A 219 14.42 0.59 -8.23
C ILE A 219 14.61 0.92 -6.75
N GLY A 220 13.95 1.96 -6.23
CA GLY A 220 14.04 2.34 -4.84
C GLY A 220 13.55 1.24 -3.88
N VAL A 221 12.44 0.59 -4.22
CA VAL A 221 11.92 -0.56 -3.47
C VAL A 221 12.93 -1.72 -3.48
N LEU A 222 13.50 -2.05 -4.65
CA LEU A 222 14.51 -3.11 -4.75
C LEU A 222 15.74 -2.80 -3.91
N VAL A 223 16.26 -1.58 -3.98
CA VAL A 223 17.43 -1.15 -3.18
C VAL A 223 17.14 -1.26 -1.68
N PHE A 224 15.96 -0.80 -1.25
CA PHE A 224 15.58 -0.85 0.16
C PHE A 224 15.39 -2.29 0.67
N GLU A 225 14.75 -3.16 -0.10
CA GLU A 225 14.56 -4.57 0.25
C GLU A 225 15.87 -5.37 0.21
N ILE A 226 16.79 -5.08 -0.73
CA ILE A 226 18.13 -5.67 -0.75
C ILE A 226 18.88 -5.28 0.54
N LEU A 227 18.82 -4.02 0.95
CA LEU A 227 19.46 -3.56 2.19
C LEU A 227 18.92 -4.33 3.41
N LYS A 228 17.59 -4.46 3.55
CA LYS A 228 16.98 -5.26 4.63
C LYS A 228 17.45 -6.70 4.61
N THR A 229 17.40 -7.31 3.44
CA THR A 229 17.79 -8.71 3.25
C THR A 229 19.26 -8.94 3.57
N CYS A 230 20.16 -8.05 3.15
CA CYS A 230 21.58 -8.10 3.49
C CYS A 230 21.80 -8.04 5.00
N LEU A 231 21.12 -7.14 5.71
CA LEU A 231 21.22 -7.05 7.18
C LEU A 231 20.75 -8.34 7.86
N GLN A 232 19.68 -8.97 7.36
CA GLN A 232 19.20 -10.25 7.88
C GLN A 232 20.24 -11.37 7.66
N TYR A 233 20.83 -11.47 6.48
CA TYR A 233 21.85 -12.49 6.19
C TYR A 233 23.16 -12.29 6.98
N LEU A 234 23.48 -11.05 7.35
CA LEU A 234 24.59 -10.74 8.24
C LEU A 234 24.31 -11.09 9.71
N GLY A 235 23.11 -11.59 10.02
CA GLY A 235 22.72 -11.94 11.38
C GLY A 235 22.46 -10.73 12.29
N VAL A 236 22.24 -9.55 11.72
CA VAL A 236 21.93 -8.35 12.50
C VAL A 236 20.57 -8.50 13.13
N ASP A 237 20.49 -8.34 14.45
CA ASP A 237 19.23 -8.40 15.20
C ASP A 237 18.19 -7.42 14.63
N THR A 238 16.91 -7.83 14.63
CA THR A 238 15.80 -7.06 14.06
C THR A 238 15.71 -5.64 14.65
N ASN A 239 16.06 -5.48 15.94
CA ASN A 239 16.02 -4.18 16.59
C ASN A 239 17.04 -3.20 15.97
N TYR A 240 18.24 -3.68 15.66
CA TYR A 240 19.26 -2.87 14.97
C TYR A 240 18.88 -2.60 13.51
N GLN A 241 18.13 -3.51 12.86
CA GLN A 241 17.61 -3.27 11.51
C GLN A 241 16.65 -2.08 11.49
N TYR A 242 15.78 -1.90 12.51
CA TYR A 242 14.94 -0.71 12.63
C TYR A 242 15.74 0.58 12.77
N ILE A 243 16.85 0.56 13.51
CA ILE A 243 17.74 1.72 13.64
C ILE A 243 18.35 2.06 12.28
N ALA A 244 18.89 1.07 11.57
CA ALA A 244 19.48 1.25 10.24
C ALA A 244 18.44 1.80 9.24
N GLN A 245 17.23 1.25 9.22
CA GLN A 245 16.14 1.74 8.39
C GLN A 245 15.80 3.20 8.70
N GLY A 246 15.69 3.55 9.98
CA GLY A 246 15.42 4.94 10.41
C GLY A 246 16.48 5.92 9.93
N ILE A 247 17.78 5.55 10.03
CA ILE A 247 18.89 6.36 9.52
C ILE A 247 18.78 6.55 8.00
N VAL A 248 18.50 5.48 7.26
CA VAL A 248 18.34 5.53 5.80
C VAL A 248 17.18 6.45 5.40
N ILE A 249 16.04 6.39 6.10
CA ILE A 249 14.89 7.27 5.87
C ILE A 249 15.30 8.74 6.06
N VAL A 250 15.91 9.07 7.19
CA VAL A 250 16.31 10.45 7.50
C VAL A 250 17.31 10.98 6.47
N VAL A 251 18.33 10.19 6.12
CA VAL A 251 19.34 10.58 5.13
C VAL A 251 18.71 10.77 3.74
N ALA A 252 17.84 9.85 3.31
CA ALA A 252 17.18 9.95 2.02
C ALA A 252 16.32 11.22 1.90
N ILE A 253 15.53 11.54 2.93
CA ILE A 253 14.68 12.74 2.96
C ILE A 253 15.54 14.00 3.03
N ALA A 254 16.60 14.02 3.83
CA ALA A 254 17.51 15.17 3.94
C ALA A 254 18.20 15.48 2.59
N LEU A 255 18.59 14.44 1.85
CA LEU A 255 19.17 14.60 0.52
C LEU A 255 18.16 15.12 -0.51
N ASP A 256 16.91 14.68 -0.45
CA ASP A 256 15.83 15.17 -1.34
C ASP A 256 15.56 16.66 -1.09
N ILE A 257 15.41 17.05 0.18
CA ILE A 257 15.18 18.46 0.56
C ILE A 257 16.34 19.35 0.09
N ARG A 258 17.60 18.92 0.26
CA ARG A 258 18.76 19.67 -0.21
C ARG A 258 18.77 19.86 -1.72
N LYS A 259 18.41 18.84 -2.49
CA LYS A 259 18.28 18.95 -3.96
C LYS A 259 17.18 19.93 -4.37
N TYR A 260 16.10 20.00 -3.60
CA TYR A 260 15.01 20.94 -3.85
C TYR A 260 15.40 22.39 -3.56
N ILE A 261 16.11 22.66 -2.45
CA ILE A 261 16.59 23.99 -2.07
C ILE A 261 17.64 24.47 -3.07
N ALA A 262 18.53 23.62 -3.54
CA ALA A 262 19.59 23.97 -4.50
C ALA A 262 19.06 24.31 -5.91
N LYS A 263 17.80 23.99 -6.22
CA LYS A 263 17.15 24.33 -7.50
C LYS A 263 16.29 25.59 -7.46
N LYS A 264 16.10 26.20 -6.29
CA LYS A 264 15.51 27.51 -6.10
C LYS A 264 16.59 28.60 -6.11
#